data_04a9a32813ac35f2beb40270f2c84033
#
_entry.id   04a9a32813ac35f2beb40270f2c84033
#
_cell.length_a   1.000
_cell.length_b   1.000
_cell.length_c   1.000
_cell.angle_alpha   90.00
_cell.angle_beta   90.00
_cell.angle_gamma   90.00
#
_symmetry.space_group_name_H-M   'P 1'
#
loop_
_entity.id
_entity.type
_entity.pdbx_description
1 polymer ?
#
loop_
_entity_poly.entity_id
_entity_poly.type
_entity_poly.pdbx_seq_one_letter_code
_entity_poly.pdbx_strand_id
1 'polypeptide(L)'
;YFLPFSFHLSIIYVRSQSEFQNQFCQLNPGGTMSHGKIDHSDVPIRLFKSDFMEFFTHVSPITITVIWLPVAVYALVRSILDVPVVGVWWHIPVGFIGGLFLWTFSEYILHRFLFHYPAKTPATQRIFFLFHGVHHAQPQLKTRLVMPPVVSIPLALIFYGLFYLVFAVLLSAPQWIAPVFSAFITGYLAYDITHYATHHFPMKTRYLKFLRKYHMLHHFKTPEQRYGVTSPIWDRVFGTYPAE
;
A
#
# COMPACT_ATOMS: atom_id res chain seq x y z
N TYR A 1 -23.37 23.01 -41.64
CA TYR A 1 -22.06 22.35 -41.79
C TYR A 1 -21.70 21.73 -40.45
N PHE A 2 -22.02 20.45 -40.30
CA PHE A 2 -21.57 19.64 -39.17
C PHE A 2 -20.21 19.02 -39.53
N LEU A 3 -19.17 19.34 -38.78
CA LEU A 3 -17.90 18.62 -38.85
C LEU A 3 -18.03 17.36 -37.98
N PRO A 4 -17.69 16.16 -38.45
CA PRO A 4 -17.66 14.97 -37.62
C PRO A 4 -16.42 15.01 -36.72
N PHE A 5 -16.63 14.99 -35.39
CA PHE A 5 -15.62 14.69 -34.43
C PHE A 5 -15.15 13.24 -34.65
N SER A 6 -14.04 13.10 -35.32
CA SER A 6 -13.36 11.81 -35.46
C SER A 6 -12.68 11.47 -34.15
N PHE A 7 -13.32 10.64 -33.31
CA PHE A 7 -12.65 9.97 -32.20
C PHE A 7 -11.61 9.00 -32.79
N HIS A 8 -10.37 9.43 -32.83
CA HIS A 8 -9.26 8.50 -32.96
C HIS A 8 -9.14 7.73 -31.65
N LEU A 9 -9.89 6.61 -31.57
CA LEU A 9 -9.58 5.51 -30.66
C LEU A 9 -8.23 4.94 -31.11
N SER A 10 -7.14 5.49 -30.58
CA SER A 10 -5.85 4.82 -30.63
C SER A 10 -6.05 3.50 -29.89
N ILE A 11 -6.21 2.42 -30.65
CA ILE A 11 -6.20 1.05 -30.14
C ILE A 11 -4.81 0.85 -29.57
N ILE A 12 -4.66 1.05 -28.24
CA ILE A 12 -3.45 0.73 -27.53
C ILE A 12 -3.29 -0.78 -27.62
N TYR A 13 -2.29 -1.19 -28.36
CA TYR A 13 -1.92 -2.58 -28.62
C TYR A 13 -1.77 -3.31 -27.30
N VAL A 14 -2.69 -4.21 -26.97
CA VAL A 14 -2.60 -5.11 -25.83
C VAL A 14 -1.45 -6.06 -26.13
N ARG A 15 -0.29 -5.81 -25.56
CA ARG A 15 0.84 -6.75 -25.63
C ARG A 15 0.37 -8.15 -25.29
N SER A 16 0.84 -9.14 -26.04
CA SER A 16 0.53 -10.54 -25.77
C SER A 16 0.99 -10.93 -24.35
N GLN A 17 0.36 -11.95 -23.79
CA GLN A 17 0.71 -12.44 -22.44
C GLN A 17 2.20 -12.85 -22.36
N SER A 18 2.78 -13.30 -23.46
CA SER A 18 4.20 -13.63 -23.61
C SER A 18 5.11 -12.39 -23.62
N GLU A 19 4.70 -11.29 -24.24
CA GLU A 19 5.46 -10.03 -24.23
C GLU A 19 5.45 -9.38 -22.85
N PHE A 20 4.30 -9.46 -22.15
CA PHE A 20 4.19 -9.01 -20.76
C PHE A 20 5.12 -9.79 -19.83
N GLN A 21 5.13 -11.13 -19.93
CA GLN A 21 6.03 -11.99 -19.16
C GLN A 21 7.51 -11.70 -19.47
N ASN A 22 7.87 -11.55 -20.73
CA ASN A 22 9.26 -11.29 -21.14
C ASN A 22 9.77 -9.91 -20.71
N GLN A 23 8.89 -8.92 -20.57
CA GLN A 23 9.29 -7.54 -20.24
C GLN A 23 9.23 -7.23 -18.74
N PHE A 24 8.27 -7.80 -18.01
CA PHE A 24 7.97 -7.41 -16.61
C PHE A 24 8.09 -8.56 -15.60
N CYS A 25 8.19 -9.82 -16.04
CA CYS A 25 8.22 -10.98 -15.17
C CYS A 25 9.38 -11.94 -15.48
N GLN A 26 10.60 -11.42 -15.74
CA GLN A 26 11.77 -12.27 -15.85
C GLN A 26 12.22 -12.73 -14.47
N LEU A 27 12.32 -14.05 -14.26
CA LEU A 27 12.93 -14.61 -13.06
C LEU A 27 14.45 -14.59 -13.22
N ASN A 28 15.15 -14.08 -12.21
CA ASN A 28 16.58 -14.32 -12.07
C ASN A 28 16.85 -15.80 -11.77
N PRO A 29 18.05 -16.33 -12.02
CA PRO A 29 18.40 -17.72 -11.73
C PRO A 29 18.13 -18.18 -10.29
N GLY A 30 17.91 -17.25 -9.35
CA GLY A 30 17.56 -17.52 -7.95
C GLY A 30 16.05 -17.49 -7.66
N GLY A 31 15.16 -17.40 -8.67
CA GLY A 31 13.69 -17.39 -8.47
C GLY A 31 13.10 -16.10 -7.94
N THR A 32 13.90 -15.03 -7.79
CA THR A 32 13.43 -13.69 -7.47
C THR A 32 12.93 -12.99 -8.74
N MET A 33 11.90 -12.16 -8.63
CA MET A 33 11.48 -11.32 -9.75
C MET A 33 12.62 -10.38 -10.14
N SER A 34 13.14 -10.52 -11.38
CA SER A 34 14.00 -9.47 -11.90
C SER A 34 13.11 -8.23 -12.08
N HIS A 35 13.57 -7.09 -11.56
CA HIS A 35 12.93 -5.84 -11.90
C HIS A 35 13.06 -5.64 -13.40
N GLY A 36 11.93 -5.78 -14.09
CA GLY A 36 11.82 -5.47 -15.50
C GLY A 36 12.28 -4.03 -15.74
N LYS A 37 12.55 -3.68 -16.97
CA LYS A 37 12.94 -2.32 -17.35
C LYS A 37 11.87 -1.33 -16.83
N ILE A 38 12.30 -0.36 -16.00
CA ILE A 38 11.41 0.69 -15.49
C ILE A 38 10.90 1.49 -16.69
N ASP A 39 9.59 1.62 -16.74
CA ASP A 39 8.90 2.42 -17.75
C ASP A 39 8.64 3.83 -17.18
N HIS A 40 9.29 4.81 -17.74
CA HIS A 40 9.15 6.23 -17.38
C HIS A 40 8.07 6.96 -18.17
N SER A 41 7.26 6.24 -18.96
CA SER A 41 6.16 6.85 -19.70
C SER A 41 5.01 7.24 -18.76
N ASP A 42 4.30 8.31 -19.10
CA ASP A 42 3.06 8.71 -18.42
C ASP A 42 1.84 7.89 -18.88
N VAL A 43 2.04 6.95 -19.82
CA VAL A 43 0.98 6.08 -20.33
C VAL A 43 0.85 4.85 -19.44
N PRO A 44 -0.29 4.64 -18.75
CA PRO A 44 -0.46 3.50 -17.86
C PRO A 44 -0.38 2.17 -18.63
N ILE A 45 0.39 1.21 -18.10
CA ILE A 45 0.33 -0.18 -18.57
C ILE A 45 -1.10 -0.69 -18.33
N ARG A 46 -1.77 -1.14 -19.38
CA ARG A 46 -3.11 -1.71 -19.24
C ARG A 46 -3.03 -3.08 -18.55
N LEU A 47 -3.74 -3.22 -17.41
CA LEU A 47 -3.73 -4.43 -16.57
C LEU A 47 -4.87 -5.39 -16.90
N PHE A 48 -6.04 -4.86 -17.27
CA PHE A 48 -7.23 -5.66 -17.54
C PHE A 48 -7.79 -5.35 -18.95
N LYS A 49 -8.33 -6.40 -19.60
CA LYS A 49 -9.04 -6.23 -20.89
C LYS A 49 -10.35 -5.46 -20.73
N SER A 50 -11.01 -5.59 -19.58
CA SER A 50 -12.26 -4.90 -19.25
C SER A 50 -11.95 -3.48 -18.77
N ASP A 51 -12.58 -2.46 -19.37
CA ASP A 51 -12.46 -1.06 -18.94
C ASP A 51 -13.01 -0.87 -17.52
N PHE A 52 -14.06 -1.61 -17.16
CA PHE A 52 -14.61 -1.61 -15.80
C PHE A 52 -13.58 -2.07 -14.78
N MET A 53 -12.87 -3.17 -15.02
CA MET A 53 -11.83 -3.65 -14.11
C MET A 53 -10.63 -2.71 -14.10
N GLU A 54 -10.24 -2.17 -15.23
CA GLU A 54 -9.12 -1.23 -15.38
C GLU A 54 -9.36 0.05 -14.57
N PHE A 55 -10.61 0.56 -14.58
CA PHE A 55 -11.00 1.75 -13.82
C PHE A 55 -10.64 1.64 -12.32
N PHE A 56 -10.85 0.49 -11.71
CA PHE A 56 -10.54 0.27 -10.28
C PHE A 56 -9.04 0.19 -9.96
N THR A 57 -8.18 0.14 -10.96
CA THR A 57 -6.72 0.17 -10.76
C THR A 57 -6.18 1.59 -10.64
N HIS A 58 -6.97 2.60 -11.01
CA HIS A 58 -6.58 4.00 -10.98
C HIS A 58 -7.20 4.71 -9.79
N VAL A 59 -6.41 4.96 -8.78
CA VAL A 59 -6.87 5.56 -7.51
C VAL A 59 -6.00 6.76 -7.13
N SER A 60 -6.64 7.81 -6.63
CA SER A 60 -5.95 8.99 -6.12
C SER A 60 -5.79 8.96 -4.59
N PRO A 61 -4.80 9.65 -4.01
CA PRO A 61 -4.71 9.83 -2.56
C PRO A 61 -5.96 10.46 -1.94
N ILE A 62 -6.66 11.30 -2.68
CA ILE A 62 -7.92 11.92 -2.23
C ILE A 62 -8.99 10.84 -2.04
N THR A 63 -9.11 9.90 -2.97
CA THR A 63 -10.10 8.82 -2.91
C THR A 63 -9.92 7.98 -1.64
N ILE A 64 -8.70 7.55 -1.34
CA ILE A 64 -8.44 6.77 -0.13
C ILE A 64 -8.65 7.58 1.14
N THR A 65 -8.30 8.86 1.13
CA THR A 65 -8.52 9.76 2.28
C THR A 65 -10.01 9.94 2.56
N VAL A 66 -10.83 10.17 1.53
CA VAL A 66 -12.29 10.33 1.66
C VAL A 66 -12.96 9.05 2.18
N ILE A 67 -12.43 7.87 1.83
CA ILE A 67 -12.95 6.59 2.33
C ILE A 67 -12.51 6.32 3.77
N TRP A 68 -11.23 6.45 4.07
CA TRP A 68 -10.65 5.91 5.29
C TRP A 68 -10.56 6.91 6.44
N LEU A 69 -10.45 8.22 6.18
CA LEU A 69 -10.44 9.22 7.23
C LEU A 69 -11.76 9.23 8.04
N PRO A 70 -12.96 9.16 7.43
CA PRO A 70 -14.20 9.03 8.19
C PRO A 70 -14.25 7.76 9.06
N VAL A 71 -13.71 6.64 8.58
CA VAL A 71 -13.64 5.39 9.35
C VAL A 71 -12.74 5.54 10.58
N ALA A 72 -11.55 6.13 10.40
CA ALA A 72 -10.64 6.39 11.51
C ALA A 72 -11.24 7.34 12.54
N VAL A 73 -11.85 8.44 12.08
CA VAL A 73 -12.52 9.42 12.95
C VAL A 73 -13.71 8.79 13.68
N TYR A 74 -14.55 8.03 12.99
CA TYR A 74 -15.68 7.34 13.61
C TYR A 74 -15.20 6.39 14.72
N ALA A 75 -14.19 5.58 14.48
CA ALA A 75 -13.64 4.67 15.49
C ALA A 75 -13.06 5.43 16.69
N LEU A 76 -12.38 6.56 16.46
CA LEU A 76 -11.87 7.40 17.54
C LEU A 76 -13.01 8.01 18.37
N VAL A 77 -14.03 8.56 17.71
CA VAL A 77 -15.21 9.13 18.39
C VAL A 77 -15.93 8.06 19.19
N ARG A 78 -16.11 6.85 18.66
CA ARG A 78 -16.66 5.71 19.40
C ARG A 78 -15.86 5.41 20.66
N SER A 79 -14.54 5.40 20.58
CA SER A 79 -13.67 5.20 21.75
C SER A 79 -13.94 6.22 22.86
N ILE A 80 -14.16 7.49 22.49
CA ILE A 80 -14.43 8.58 23.43
C ILE A 80 -15.83 8.43 24.05
N LEU A 81 -16.84 8.13 23.23
CA LEU A 81 -18.22 7.96 23.68
C LEU A 81 -18.41 6.75 24.59
N ASP A 82 -17.54 5.75 24.47
CA ASP A 82 -17.60 4.53 25.29
C ASP A 82 -16.94 4.71 26.69
N VAL A 83 -16.22 5.81 26.94
CA VAL A 83 -15.54 6.10 28.22
C VAL A 83 -16.48 6.02 29.43
N PRO A 84 -17.73 6.59 29.41
CA PRO A 84 -18.65 6.49 30.56
C PRO A 84 -19.06 5.05 30.91
N VAL A 85 -19.09 4.17 29.93
CA VAL A 85 -19.43 2.75 30.13
C VAL A 85 -18.21 1.95 30.56
N VAL A 86 -17.05 2.23 29.97
CA VAL A 86 -15.79 1.54 30.25
C VAL A 86 -15.19 1.96 31.60
N GLY A 87 -15.47 3.18 32.04
CA GLY A 87 -15.01 3.73 33.32
C GLY A 87 -13.54 4.20 33.32
N VAL A 88 -12.81 4.03 32.22
CA VAL A 88 -11.39 4.44 32.09
C VAL A 88 -11.16 5.12 30.73
N TRP A 89 -10.37 6.17 30.71
CA TRP A 89 -10.08 6.96 29.51
C TRP A 89 -8.72 6.63 28.88
N TRP A 90 -7.77 6.16 29.70
CA TRP A 90 -6.38 5.93 29.27
C TRP A 90 -6.22 4.85 28.19
N HIS A 91 -7.22 3.97 28.02
CA HIS A 91 -7.21 2.99 26.94
C HIS A 91 -7.19 3.66 25.55
N ILE A 92 -7.68 4.89 25.43
CA ILE A 92 -7.69 5.62 24.14
C ILE A 92 -6.26 5.97 23.70
N PRO A 93 -5.46 6.78 24.45
CA PRO A 93 -4.10 7.10 24.01
C PRO A 93 -3.19 5.87 23.93
N VAL A 94 -3.31 4.91 24.83
CA VAL A 94 -2.51 3.69 24.78
C VAL A 94 -2.88 2.82 23.58
N GLY A 95 -4.18 2.62 23.33
CA GLY A 95 -4.66 1.89 22.15
C GLY A 95 -4.27 2.58 20.85
N PHE A 96 -4.32 3.93 20.83
CA PHE A 96 -3.93 4.70 19.65
C PHE A 96 -2.42 4.56 19.36
N ILE A 97 -1.56 4.68 20.36
CA ILE A 97 -0.11 4.45 20.20
C ILE A 97 0.15 3.00 19.77
N GLY A 98 -0.51 2.03 20.42
CA GLY A 98 -0.41 0.62 20.05
C GLY A 98 -0.86 0.34 18.61
N GLY A 99 -1.95 0.94 18.17
CA GLY A 99 -2.46 0.81 16.80
C GLY A 99 -1.51 1.39 15.74
N LEU A 100 -0.91 2.56 16.00
CA LEU A 100 0.13 3.12 15.13
C LEU A 100 1.36 2.20 15.07
N PHE A 101 1.81 1.66 16.22
CA PHE A 101 2.91 0.73 16.25
C PHE A 101 2.60 -0.56 15.48
N LEU A 102 1.41 -1.12 15.66
CA LEU A 102 0.94 -2.29 14.90
C LEU A 102 0.87 -2.01 13.41
N TRP A 103 0.49 -0.78 13.00
CA TRP A 103 0.54 -0.41 11.59
C TRP A 103 1.97 -0.45 11.04
N THR A 104 2.95 0.15 11.71
CA THR A 104 4.34 0.14 11.22
C THR A 104 4.87 -1.28 11.01
N PHE A 105 4.50 -2.21 11.91
CA PHE A 105 4.83 -3.62 11.77
C PHE A 105 4.10 -4.27 10.58
N SER A 106 2.80 -4.00 10.45
CA SER A 106 1.99 -4.52 9.34
C SER A 106 2.45 -3.98 7.99
N GLU A 107 2.80 -2.69 7.90
CA GLU A 107 3.42 -2.08 6.73
C GLU A 107 4.64 -2.89 6.26
N TYR A 108 5.57 -3.17 7.17
CA TYR A 108 6.76 -3.94 6.87
C TYR A 108 6.43 -5.38 6.42
N ILE A 109 5.55 -6.07 7.14
CA ILE A 109 5.16 -7.45 6.83
C ILE A 109 4.43 -7.53 5.48
N LEU A 110 3.49 -6.64 5.24
CA LEU A 110 2.76 -6.58 3.97
C LEU A 110 3.70 -6.24 2.81
N HIS A 111 4.56 -5.25 2.98
CA HIS A 111 5.50 -4.85 1.94
C HIS A 111 6.48 -5.98 1.61
N ARG A 112 7.12 -6.57 2.62
CA ARG A 112 8.11 -7.62 2.41
C ARG A 112 7.51 -8.94 1.91
N PHE A 113 6.46 -9.44 2.56
CA PHE A 113 5.99 -10.81 2.36
C PHE A 113 4.77 -10.91 1.46
N LEU A 114 3.96 -9.86 1.34
CA LEU A 114 2.83 -9.84 0.43
C LEU A 114 3.18 -9.13 -0.88
N PHE A 115 3.72 -7.92 -0.84
CA PHE A 115 3.96 -7.14 -2.05
C PHE A 115 5.21 -7.60 -2.81
N HIS A 116 6.25 -8.02 -2.12
CA HIS A 116 7.47 -8.60 -2.67
C HIS A 116 7.54 -10.13 -2.58
N TYR A 117 6.37 -10.80 -2.60
CA TYR A 117 6.33 -12.26 -2.56
C TYR A 117 7.09 -12.87 -3.76
N PRO A 118 8.04 -13.81 -3.54
CA PRO A 118 8.82 -14.45 -4.60
C PRO A 118 7.95 -15.46 -5.38
N ALA A 119 7.11 -14.95 -6.26
CA ALA A 119 6.14 -15.73 -7.02
C ALA A 119 6.81 -16.64 -8.04
N LYS A 120 6.53 -17.96 -7.99
CA LYS A 120 7.19 -18.98 -8.80
C LYS A 120 6.36 -19.40 -10.02
N THR A 121 5.06 -19.18 -10.03
CA THR A 121 4.19 -19.57 -11.14
C THR A 121 3.69 -18.35 -11.91
N PRO A 122 3.38 -18.46 -13.22
CA PRO A 122 2.86 -17.35 -14.00
C PRO A 122 1.60 -16.71 -13.41
N ALA A 123 0.73 -17.50 -12.79
CA ALA A 123 -0.49 -17.01 -12.15
C ALA A 123 -0.16 -16.15 -10.91
N THR A 124 0.73 -16.65 -10.02
CA THR A 124 1.16 -15.89 -8.84
C THR A 124 1.96 -14.65 -9.22
N GLN A 125 2.84 -14.73 -10.23
CA GLN A 125 3.58 -13.57 -10.75
C GLN A 125 2.63 -12.46 -11.19
N ARG A 126 1.55 -12.81 -11.92
CA ARG A 126 0.55 -11.84 -12.35
C ARG A 126 -0.18 -11.21 -11.16
N ILE A 127 -0.56 -12.00 -10.16
CA ILE A 127 -1.23 -11.49 -8.96
C ILE A 127 -0.34 -10.46 -8.23
N PHE A 128 0.91 -10.82 -7.94
CA PHE A 128 1.81 -9.92 -7.20
C PHE A 128 2.28 -8.72 -8.03
N PHE A 129 2.34 -8.88 -9.37
CA PHE A 129 2.52 -7.73 -10.25
C PHE A 129 1.37 -6.73 -10.15
N LEU A 130 0.12 -7.20 -10.10
CA LEU A 130 -1.06 -6.34 -9.92
C LEU A 130 -1.07 -5.63 -8.56
N PHE A 131 -0.58 -6.29 -7.50
CA PHE A 131 -0.56 -5.70 -6.16
C PHE A 131 0.49 -4.60 -6.01
N HIS A 132 1.70 -4.82 -6.51
CA HIS A 132 2.83 -3.92 -6.26
C HIS A 132 3.85 -3.86 -7.40
N GLY A 133 3.99 -4.92 -8.18
CA GLY A 133 4.95 -4.97 -9.28
C GLY A 133 4.71 -3.89 -10.34
N VAL A 134 3.45 -3.53 -10.61
CA VAL A 134 3.11 -2.43 -11.53
C VAL A 134 3.63 -1.09 -11.03
N HIS A 135 3.61 -0.87 -9.72
CA HIS A 135 4.17 0.33 -9.10
C HIS A 135 5.70 0.38 -9.26
N HIS A 136 6.41 -0.75 -9.09
CA HIS A 136 7.83 -0.84 -9.38
C HIS A 136 8.17 -0.66 -10.85
N ALA A 137 7.30 -1.13 -11.76
CA ALA A 137 7.47 -0.97 -13.20
C ALA A 137 7.23 0.48 -13.67
N GLN A 138 6.28 1.19 -13.05
CA GLN A 138 5.93 2.58 -13.37
C GLN A 138 5.84 3.43 -12.08
N PRO A 139 6.97 3.70 -11.41
CA PRO A 139 6.97 4.36 -10.09
C PRO A 139 6.56 5.84 -10.15
N GLN A 140 6.49 6.45 -11.33
CA GLN A 140 6.07 7.84 -11.52
C GLN A 140 4.58 7.98 -11.88
N LEU A 141 3.85 6.89 -12.03
CA LEU A 141 2.45 6.93 -12.42
C LEU A 141 1.56 7.31 -11.23
N LYS A 142 1.01 8.52 -11.24
CA LYS A 142 0.24 9.13 -10.14
C LYS A 142 -1.00 8.35 -9.70
N THR A 143 -1.59 7.57 -10.58
CA THR A 143 -2.87 6.89 -10.34
C THR A 143 -2.74 5.46 -9.81
N ARG A 144 -1.52 4.94 -9.64
CA ARG A 144 -1.28 3.55 -9.19
C ARG A 144 -0.24 3.44 -8.08
N LEU A 145 -0.17 4.47 -7.25
CA LEU A 145 0.75 4.53 -6.11
C LEU A 145 0.10 4.12 -4.81
N VAL A 146 -1.15 4.51 -4.61
CA VAL A 146 -1.90 4.22 -3.39
C VAL A 146 -2.68 2.91 -3.54
N MET A 147 -2.90 2.24 -2.42
CA MET A 147 -3.60 0.96 -2.41
C MET A 147 -5.08 1.14 -2.80
N PRO A 148 -5.56 0.49 -3.87
CA PRO A 148 -6.94 0.65 -4.30
C PRO A 148 -7.94 0.08 -3.28
N PRO A 149 -9.17 0.65 -3.19
CA PRO A 149 -10.20 0.21 -2.25
C PRO A 149 -10.55 -1.28 -2.35
N VAL A 150 -10.48 -1.85 -3.54
CA VAL A 150 -10.71 -3.29 -3.77
C VAL A 150 -9.71 -4.19 -3.03
N VAL A 151 -8.55 -3.65 -2.65
CA VAL A 151 -7.53 -4.34 -1.85
C VAL A 151 -7.59 -3.87 -0.40
N SER A 152 -7.65 -2.57 -0.15
CA SER A 152 -7.58 -2.01 1.20
C SER A 152 -8.81 -2.33 2.05
N ILE A 153 -10.02 -2.44 1.45
CA ILE A 153 -11.24 -2.79 2.21
C ILE A 153 -11.19 -4.24 2.74
N PRO A 154 -10.96 -5.27 1.92
CA PRO A 154 -10.81 -6.64 2.44
C PRO A 154 -9.70 -6.77 3.49
N LEU A 155 -8.56 -6.09 3.26
CA LEU A 155 -7.44 -6.12 4.19
C LEU A 155 -7.80 -5.49 5.54
N ALA A 156 -8.47 -4.34 5.54
CA ALA A 156 -8.95 -3.68 6.76
C ALA A 156 -9.97 -4.54 7.52
N LEU A 157 -10.85 -5.26 6.82
CA LEU A 157 -11.80 -6.20 7.44
C LEU A 157 -11.08 -7.39 8.09
N ILE A 158 -10.02 -7.91 7.47
CA ILE A 158 -9.18 -8.97 8.05
C ILE A 158 -8.52 -8.47 9.35
N PHE A 159 -7.91 -7.28 9.35
CA PHE A 159 -7.29 -6.71 10.54
C PHE A 159 -8.33 -6.38 11.62
N TYR A 160 -9.49 -5.84 11.25
CA TYR A 160 -10.58 -5.62 12.21
C TYR A 160 -11.03 -6.93 12.86
N GLY A 161 -11.21 -7.99 12.06
CA GLY A 161 -11.56 -9.32 12.57
C GLY A 161 -10.48 -9.88 13.49
N LEU A 162 -9.20 -9.67 13.18
CA LEU A 162 -8.08 -10.06 14.05
C LEU A 162 -8.11 -9.29 15.38
N PHE A 163 -8.32 -7.98 15.35
CA PHE A 163 -8.44 -7.17 16.58
C PHE A 163 -9.68 -7.59 17.39
N TYR A 164 -10.80 -7.88 16.74
CA TYR A 164 -11.98 -8.42 17.40
C TYR A 164 -11.69 -9.76 18.09
N LEU A 165 -11.06 -10.69 17.37
CA LEU A 165 -10.65 -11.98 17.92
C LEU A 165 -9.75 -11.79 19.15
N VAL A 166 -8.71 -10.96 19.03
CA VAL A 166 -7.76 -10.78 20.14
C VAL A 166 -8.40 -10.05 21.31
N PHE A 167 -8.99 -8.87 21.09
CA PHE A 167 -9.45 -8.03 22.18
C PHE A 167 -10.82 -8.46 22.74
N ALA A 168 -11.79 -8.81 21.91
CA ALA A 168 -13.11 -9.18 22.39
C ALA A 168 -13.19 -10.63 22.85
N VAL A 169 -12.63 -11.57 22.05
CA VAL A 169 -12.81 -13.01 22.32
C VAL A 169 -11.74 -13.53 23.26
N LEU A 170 -10.44 -13.28 22.97
CA LEU A 170 -9.36 -13.88 23.76
C LEU A 170 -9.07 -13.12 25.06
N LEU A 171 -9.13 -11.80 25.03
CA LEU A 171 -8.78 -10.94 26.17
C LEU A 171 -10.00 -10.42 26.94
N SER A 172 -11.23 -10.63 26.46
CA SER A 172 -12.47 -10.07 27.03
C SER A 172 -12.40 -8.57 27.30
N ALA A 173 -11.71 -7.82 26.42
CA ALA A 173 -11.42 -6.40 26.54
C ALA A 173 -11.82 -5.62 25.27
N PRO A 174 -13.10 -5.66 24.83
CA PRO A 174 -13.55 -5.09 23.56
C PRO A 174 -13.32 -3.57 23.42
N GLN A 175 -13.18 -2.85 24.53
CA GLN A 175 -12.91 -1.40 24.55
C GLN A 175 -11.62 -1.00 23.84
N TRP A 176 -10.69 -1.93 23.61
CA TRP A 176 -9.44 -1.66 22.89
C TRP A 176 -9.58 -1.67 21.37
N ILE A 177 -10.64 -2.27 20.84
CA ILE A 177 -10.80 -2.43 19.39
C ILE A 177 -10.86 -1.08 18.70
N ALA A 178 -11.71 -0.18 19.16
CA ALA A 178 -11.96 1.10 18.49
C ALA A 178 -10.73 2.01 18.47
N PRO A 179 -10.01 2.27 19.58
CA PRO A 179 -8.83 3.14 19.54
C PRO A 179 -7.67 2.50 18.77
N VAL A 180 -7.46 1.19 18.86
CA VAL A 180 -6.42 0.48 18.09
C VAL A 180 -6.73 0.51 16.61
N PHE A 181 -7.97 0.21 16.21
CA PHE A 181 -8.36 0.22 14.79
C PHE A 181 -8.33 1.64 14.19
N SER A 182 -8.78 2.65 14.94
CA SER A 182 -8.66 4.06 14.50
C SER A 182 -7.22 4.43 14.17
N ALA A 183 -6.30 4.11 15.08
CA ALA A 183 -4.88 4.41 14.90
C ALA A 183 -4.24 3.58 13.77
N PHE A 184 -4.63 2.32 13.64
CA PHE A 184 -4.18 1.44 12.57
C PHE A 184 -4.56 2.00 11.19
N ILE A 185 -5.81 2.45 11.00
CA ILE A 185 -6.26 3.10 9.76
C ILE A 185 -5.57 4.46 9.55
N THR A 186 -5.33 5.22 10.63
CA THR A 186 -4.54 6.47 10.55
C THR A 186 -3.11 6.19 10.07
N GLY A 187 -2.49 5.14 10.57
CA GLY A 187 -1.16 4.68 10.13
C GLY A 187 -1.16 4.27 8.65
N TYR A 188 -2.18 3.55 8.20
CA TYR A 188 -2.37 3.19 6.80
C TYR A 188 -2.48 4.43 5.90
N LEU A 189 -3.29 5.41 6.29
CA LEU A 189 -3.39 6.68 5.55
C LEU A 189 -2.07 7.43 5.51
N ALA A 190 -1.36 7.49 6.63
CA ALA A 190 -0.04 8.12 6.70
C ALA A 190 0.97 7.42 5.78
N TYR A 191 0.92 6.08 5.70
CA TYR A 191 1.73 5.28 4.78
C TYR A 191 1.43 5.64 3.33
N ASP A 192 0.18 5.53 2.88
CA ASP A 192 -0.18 5.77 1.48
C ASP A 192 0.13 7.22 1.04
N ILE A 193 -0.14 8.20 1.91
CA ILE A 193 0.16 9.62 1.64
C ILE A 193 1.68 9.86 1.59
N THR A 194 2.44 9.29 2.53
CA THR A 194 3.90 9.41 2.54
C THR A 194 4.51 8.74 1.33
N HIS A 195 4.06 7.54 0.98
CA HIS A 195 4.48 6.79 -0.20
C HIS A 195 4.28 7.62 -1.47
N TYR A 196 3.06 8.14 -1.68
CA TYR A 196 2.76 9.03 -2.79
C TYR A 196 3.65 10.28 -2.81
N ALA A 197 3.86 10.88 -1.64
CA ALA A 197 4.67 12.08 -1.52
C ALA A 197 6.16 11.83 -1.79
N THR A 198 6.70 10.66 -1.45
CA THR A 198 8.10 10.30 -1.75
C THR A 198 8.37 10.24 -3.25
N HIS A 199 7.39 9.88 -4.06
CA HIS A 199 7.51 9.84 -5.52
C HIS A 199 7.31 11.21 -6.18
N HIS A 200 6.35 12.02 -5.69
CA HIS A 200 5.84 13.17 -6.45
C HIS A 200 6.20 14.54 -5.88
N PHE A 201 6.57 14.63 -4.60
CA PHE A 201 6.81 15.93 -3.97
C PHE A 201 8.25 16.11 -3.47
N PRO A 202 8.80 17.32 -3.55
CA PRO A 202 10.05 17.64 -2.88
C PRO A 202 9.84 17.61 -1.37
N MET A 203 10.55 16.74 -0.67
CA MET A 203 10.51 16.63 0.78
C MET A 203 11.26 17.78 1.44
N LYS A 204 10.63 18.43 2.45
CA LYS A 204 11.19 19.64 3.08
C LYS A 204 11.98 19.31 4.35
N THR A 205 11.47 18.44 5.23
CA THR A 205 12.13 18.11 6.51
C THR A 205 13.26 17.09 6.32
N ARG A 206 14.20 17.06 7.26
CA ARG A 206 15.33 16.11 7.25
C ARG A 206 14.84 14.65 7.22
N TYR A 207 13.83 14.33 8.03
CA TYR A 207 13.27 12.98 8.11
C TYR A 207 12.56 12.57 6.82
N LEU A 208 11.71 13.43 6.26
CA LEU A 208 11.03 13.12 5.00
C LEU A 208 11.98 13.01 3.81
N LYS A 209 13.06 13.80 3.76
CA LYS A 209 14.14 13.64 2.76
C LYS A 209 14.84 12.30 2.89
N PHE A 210 15.06 11.84 4.14
CA PHE A 210 15.61 10.51 4.42
C PHE A 210 14.65 9.42 3.92
N LEU A 211 13.36 9.47 4.27
CA LEU A 211 12.36 8.49 3.80
C LEU A 211 12.29 8.43 2.28
N ARG A 212 12.30 9.58 1.62
CA ARG A 212 12.33 9.62 0.15
C ARG A 212 13.57 8.93 -0.42
N LYS A 213 14.76 9.28 0.06
CA LYS A 213 16.01 8.63 -0.37
C LYS A 213 15.95 7.13 -0.13
N TYR A 214 15.48 6.73 1.05
CA TYR A 214 15.36 5.33 1.48
C TYR A 214 14.46 4.53 0.54
N HIS A 215 13.28 5.06 0.25
CA HIS A 215 12.30 4.44 -0.65
C HIS A 215 12.76 4.45 -2.12
N MET A 216 13.39 5.52 -2.60
CA MET A 216 13.97 5.53 -3.94
C MET A 216 15.09 4.50 -4.10
N LEU A 217 15.91 4.28 -3.07
CA LEU A 217 16.92 3.22 -3.09
C LEU A 217 16.29 1.82 -3.11
N HIS A 218 15.15 1.62 -2.46
CA HIS A 218 14.35 0.40 -2.58
C HIS A 218 13.91 0.17 -4.03
N HIS A 219 13.34 1.17 -4.70
CA HIS A 219 12.90 1.05 -6.10
C HIS A 219 14.03 0.79 -7.09
N PHE A 220 15.13 1.53 -6.96
CA PHE A 220 16.13 1.62 -8.03
C PHE A 220 17.42 0.85 -7.77
N LYS A 221 17.68 0.44 -6.52
CA LYS A 221 18.98 -0.17 -6.18
C LYS A 221 18.84 -1.50 -5.43
N THR A 222 17.98 -1.56 -4.43
CA THR A 222 17.91 -2.71 -3.50
C THR A 222 16.46 -3.07 -3.18
N PRO A 223 15.71 -3.61 -4.13
CA PRO A 223 14.29 -3.93 -3.95
C PRO A 223 14.03 -5.05 -2.95
N GLU A 224 15.04 -5.86 -2.65
CA GLU A 224 15.00 -6.91 -1.63
C GLU A 224 15.36 -6.39 -0.22
N GLN A 225 15.38 -5.06 -0.05
CA GLN A 225 15.71 -4.36 1.21
C GLN A 225 14.90 -3.08 1.31
N ARG A 226 14.91 -2.42 2.49
CA ARG A 226 14.28 -1.11 2.71
C ARG A 226 12.75 -1.13 2.52
N TYR A 227 12.09 -2.08 3.15
CA TYR A 227 10.64 -2.26 3.03
C TYR A 227 9.82 -1.22 3.80
N GLY A 228 10.38 -0.59 4.83
CA GLY A 228 9.70 0.47 5.58
C GLY A 228 9.60 1.76 4.80
N VAL A 229 8.39 2.25 4.53
CA VAL A 229 8.11 3.51 3.85
C VAL A 229 7.98 4.67 4.83
N THR A 230 7.26 4.44 5.94
CA THR A 230 7.08 5.45 7.00
C THR A 230 8.17 5.38 8.07
N SER A 231 8.78 4.22 8.27
CA SER A 231 9.85 4.02 9.27
C SER A 231 10.74 2.83 8.91
N PRO A 232 12.08 2.96 9.03
CA PRO A 232 13.02 1.87 8.80
C PRO A 232 13.22 0.96 10.04
N ILE A 233 12.39 1.09 11.07
CA ILE A 233 12.61 0.40 12.35
C ILE A 233 12.63 -1.12 12.18
N TRP A 234 11.66 -1.66 11.40
CA TRP A 234 11.53 -3.09 11.18
C TRP A 234 12.59 -3.64 10.21
N ASP A 235 13.07 -2.82 9.28
CA ASP A 235 14.22 -3.17 8.45
C ASP A 235 15.47 -3.41 9.29
N ARG A 236 15.67 -2.62 10.33
CA ARG A 236 16.78 -2.81 11.28
C ARG A 236 16.60 -4.05 12.15
N VAL A 237 15.38 -4.29 12.64
CA VAL A 237 15.05 -5.45 13.47
C VAL A 237 15.24 -6.76 12.69
N PHE A 238 14.81 -6.79 11.43
CA PHE A 238 14.83 -8.00 10.59
C PHE A 238 16.01 -8.07 9.59
N GLY A 239 17.01 -7.19 9.73
CA GLY A 239 18.24 -7.23 8.94
C GLY A 239 18.06 -6.90 7.44
N THR A 240 16.99 -6.19 7.07
CA THR A 240 16.76 -5.67 5.71
C THR A 240 17.16 -4.21 5.54
N TYR A 241 17.74 -3.61 6.58
CA TYR A 241 18.44 -2.34 6.51
C TYR A 241 19.89 -2.59 6.06
N PRO A 242 20.32 -2.12 4.88
CA PRO A 242 21.66 -2.39 4.39
C PRO A 242 22.70 -1.69 5.26
N ALA A 243 23.82 -2.35 5.50
CA ALA A 243 25.02 -1.68 5.98
C ALA A 243 25.47 -0.66 4.93
N GLU A 244 25.78 0.55 5.38
CA GLU A 244 26.31 1.62 4.51
C GLU A 244 27.74 1.31 4.07
#